data_35751e3686d18f03f6a35c44420a3105
#
_entry.id   35751e3686d18f03f6a35c44420a3105
#
_cell.length_a   1.000
_cell.length_b   1.000
_cell.length_c   1.000
_cell.angle_alpha   90.00
_cell.angle_beta   90.00
_cell.angle_gamma   90.00
#
_symmetry.space_group_name_H-M   'P 1'
#
loop_
_entity.id
_entity.type
_entity.pdbx_description
1 polymer ?
#
loop_
_entity_poly.entity_id
_entity_poly.type
_entity_poly.pdbx_seq_one_letter_code
_entity_poly.pdbx_strand_id
1 'polypeptide(L)'
;MGGRVSDKHITENSGVLRKLLPGDIVLADRGFDIADSVGFYQAKLYIPAFTKGKKQLFAQEVKETRKIANVRIHVELIGLVHRKYVILQRILTTELVKAKPGESLAPIDKIARVCCALTNLSESIVPFD
;
A
#
# COMPACT_ATOMS: atom_id res chain seq x y z
N MET A 1 23.37 -6.69 10.40
CA MET A 1 23.00 -5.31 10.07
C MET A 1 21.78 -5.35 9.14
N GLY A 2 20.61 -5.02 9.67
CA GLY A 2 19.39 -4.89 8.85
C GLY A 2 19.43 -3.58 8.09
N GLY A 3 19.88 -3.62 6.82
CA GLY A 3 19.73 -2.50 5.92
C GLY A 3 18.25 -2.21 5.75
N ARG A 4 17.84 -0.93 5.72
CA ARG A 4 16.50 -0.53 5.34
C ARG A 4 16.22 -1.04 3.93
N VAL A 5 15.32 -2.01 3.83
CA VAL A 5 14.83 -2.48 2.54
C VAL A 5 13.99 -1.35 1.94
N SER A 6 14.25 -0.99 0.68
CA SER A 6 13.48 0.06 0.01
C SER A 6 12.07 -0.41 -0.33
N ASP A 7 11.11 0.50 -0.35
CA ASP A 7 9.72 0.22 -0.74
C ASP A 7 9.64 -0.40 -2.14
N LYS A 8 10.51 0.04 -3.06
CA LYS A 8 10.70 -0.56 -4.38
C LYS A 8 11.03 -2.06 -4.28
N HIS A 9 12.05 -2.40 -3.51
CA HIS A 9 12.48 -3.79 -3.36
C HIS A 9 11.38 -4.67 -2.75
N ILE A 10 10.67 -4.16 -1.75
CA ILE A 10 9.53 -4.87 -1.14
C ILE A 10 8.45 -5.09 -2.18
N THR A 11 8.07 -4.06 -2.93
CA THR A 11 7.00 -4.14 -3.93
C THR A 11 7.34 -5.14 -5.04
N GLU A 12 8.57 -5.10 -5.56
CA GLU A 12 9.03 -5.97 -6.63
C GLU A 12 9.10 -7.45 -6.19
N ASN A 13 9.44 -7.71 -4.93
CA ASN A 13 9.63 -9.07 -4.41
C ASN A 13 8.42 -9.63 -3.67
N SER A 14 7.42 -8.82 -3.32
CA SER A 14 6.20 -9.26 -2.62
C SER A 14 5.24 -10.09 -3.46
N GLY A 15 5.43 -10.09 -4.79
CA GLY A 15 4.51 -10.73 -5.73
C GLY A 15 3.23 -9.92 -6.02
N VAL A 16 3.08 -8.73 -5.45
CA VAL A 16 1.90 -7.86 -5.68
C VAL A 16 1.79 -7.45 -7.14
N LEU A 17 2.91 -7.16 -7.81
CA LEU A 17 2.94 -6.77 -9.21
C LEU A 17 2.40 -7.85 -10.16
N ARG A 18 2.56 -9.12 -9.81
CA ARG A 18 2.04 -10.25 -10.59
C ARG A 18 0.51 -10.35 -10.58
N LYS A 19 -0.14 -9.63 -9.68
CA LYS A 19 -1.61 -9.59 -9.57
C LYS A 19 -2.21 -8.45 -10.38
N LEU A 20 -1.38 -7.59 -10.95
CA LEU A 20 -1.84 -6.47 -11.78
C LEU A 20 -2.34 -7.00 -13.13
N LEU A 21 -3.45 -6.42 -13.56
CA LEU A 21 -4.04 -6.64 -14.87
C LEU A 21 -3.74 -5.43 -15.79
N PRO A 22 -3.69 -5.63 -17.11
CA PRO A 22 -3.55 -4.53 -18.04
C PRO A 22 -4.65 -3.48 -17.84
N GLY A 23 -4.26 -2.22 -17.69
CA GLY A 23 -5.16 -1.11 -17.43
C GLY A 23 -5.40 -0.78 -15.96
N ASP A 24 -4.90 -1.60 -15.03
CA ASP A 24 -4.96 -1.29 -13.61
C ASP A 24 -4.22 0.00 -13.27
N ILE A 25 -4.66 0.65 -12.20
CA ILE A 25 -4.05 1.88 -11.68
C ILE A 25 -3.47 1.56 -10.31
N VAL A 26 -2.16 1.76 -10.17
CA VAL A 26 -1.44 1.66 -8.91
C VAL A 26 -1.27 3.06 -8.34
N LEU A 27 -1.76 3.27 -7.13
CA LEU A 27 -1.56 4.50 -6.38
C LEU A 27 -0.38 4.32 -5.44
N ALA A 28 0.60 5.19 -5.53
CA ALA A 28 1.77 5.15 -4.67
C ALA A 28 2.10 6.53 -4.12
N ASP A 29 2.80 6.55 -2.98
CA ASP A 29 3.31 7.77 -2.39
C ASP A 29 4.63 8.20 -3.06
N ARG A 30 5.09 9.38 -2.71
CA ARG A 30 6.37 9.91 -3.20
C ARG A 30 7.52 8.99 -2.83
N GLY A 31 8.45 8.84 -3.77
CA GLY A 31 9.64 8.01 -3.56
C GLY A 31 9.45 6.55 -3.98
N PHE A 32 8.24 6.13 -4.33
CA PHE A 32 8.03 4.85 -4.99
C PHE A 32 8.49 4.91 -6.43
N ASP A 33 9.75 4.60 -6.67
CA ASP A 33 10.33 4.51 -8.02
C ASP A 33 10.08 3.13 -8.62
N ILE A 34 8.79 2.84 -8.88
CA ILE A 34 8.29 1.57 -9.43
C ILE A 34 7.59 1.72 -10.79
N ALA A 35 7.75 2.88 -11.44
CA ALA A 35 7.06 3.18 -12.70
C ALA A 35 7.35 2.14 -13.78
N ASP A 36 8.61 1.75 -13.93
CA ASP A 36 9.02 0.75 -14.91
C ASP A 36 8.45 -0.64 -14.58
N SER A 37 8.48 -1.01 -13.30
CA SER A 37 7.98 -2.30 -12.83
C SER A 37 6.46 -2.41 -13.02
N VAL A 38 5.71 -1.34 -12.78
CA VAL A 38 4.26 -1.26 -13.01
C VAL A 38 3.95 -1.24 -14.51
N GLY A 39 4.72 -0.49 -15.29
CA GLY A 39 4.59 -0.38 -16.75
C GLY A 39 4.80 -1.72 -17.46
N PHE A 40 5.67 -2.59 -16.94
CA PHE A 40 5.89 -3.94 -17.46
C PHE A 40 4.58 -4.77 -17.48
N TYR A 41 3.70 -4.57 -16.51
CA TYR A 41 2.39 -5.23 -16.42
C TYR A 41 1.28 -4.45 -17.15
N GLN A 42 1.61 -3.45 -17.97
CA GLN A 42 0.65 -2.59 -18.67
C GLN A 42 -0.32 -1.86 -17.72
N ALA A 43 0.07 -1.69 -16.47
CA ALA A 43 -0.63 -0.91 -15.47
C ALA A 43 -0.06 0.52 -15.42
N LYS A 44 -0.81 1.45 -14.83
CA LYS A 44 -0.41 2.86 -14.70
C LYS A 44 -0.08 3.17 -13.26
N LEU A 45 1.03 3.88 -13.05
CA LEU A 45 1.41 4.39 -11.73
C LEU A 45 0.92 5.83 -11.59
N TYR A 46 0.15 6.10 -10.55
CA TYR A 46 -0.26 7.44 -10.16
C TYR A 46 0.42 7.83 -8.84
N ILE A 47 1.22 8.88 -8.91
CA ILE A 47 1.83 9.53 -7.75
C ILE A 47 1.19 10.91 -7.63
N PRO A 48 0.78 11.35 -6.43
CA PRO A 48 0.18 12.66 -6.23
C PRO A 48 1.05 13.77 -6.83
N ALA A 49 0.45 14.55 -7.74
CA ALA A 49 1.11 15.71 -8.31
C ALA A 49 1.40 16.76 -7.25
N PHE A 50 2.55 17.39 -7.33
CA PHE A 50 2.94 18.47 -6.44
C PHE A 50 2.98 19.80 -7.18
N THR A 51 2.59 20.85 -6.50
CA THR A 51 2.79 22.23 -6.91
C THR A 51 4.27 22.63 -6.87
N LYS A 52 5.13 21.90 -7.59
CA LYS A 52 6.54 22.28 -7.70
C LYS A 52 6.63 23.61 -8.46
N GLY A 53 6.63 24.74 -7.73
CA GLY A 53 6.83 26.07 -8.29
C GLY A 53 5.63 26.68 -9.07
N LYS A 54 4.51 25.99 -9.18
CA LYS A 54 3.27 26.53 -9.76
C LYS A 54 2.42 27.16 -8.66
N LYS A 55 2.06 28.43 -8.83
CA LYS A 55 1.16 29.14 -7.88
C LYS A 55 -0.27 28.57 -7.88
N GLN A 56 -0.68 27.85 -8.92
CA GLN A 56 -2.02 27.26 -9.06
C GLN A 56 -1.98 26.03 -9.97
N LEU A 57 -2.78 25.00 -9.64
CA LEU A 57 -3.04 23.83 -10.49
C LEU A 57 -4.14 24.19 -11.48
N PHE A 58 -4.04 23.67 -12.71
CA PHE A 58 -5.14 23.79 -13.68
C PHE A 58 -6.38 23.05 -13.17
N ALA A 59 -7.57 23.53 -13.53
CA ALA A 59 -8.85 22.97 -13.06
C ALA A 59 -8.99 21.44 -13.28
N GLN A 60 -8.37 20.93 -14.33
CA GLN A 60 -8.35 19.51 -14.66
C GLN A 60 -7.42 18.72 -13.72
N GLU A 61 -6.25 19.26 -13.40
CA GLU A 61 -5.31 18.70 -12.41
C GLU A 61 -5.94 18.68 -11.01
N VAL A 62 -6.75 19.70 -10.67
CA VAL A 62 -7.49 19.75 -9.40
C VAL A 62 -8.55 18.65 -9.33
N LYS A 63 -9.29 18.39 -10.42
CA LYS A 63 -10.28 17.31 -10.49
C LYS A 63 -9.65 15.93 -10.34
N GLU A 64 -8.54 15.69 -11.04
CA GLU A 64 -7.80 14.42 -10.93
C GLU A 64 -7.19 14.26 -9.55
N THR A 65 -6.60 15.32 -8.99
CA THR A 65 -6.04 15.29 -7.63
C THR A 65 -7.12 15.02 -6.58
N ARG A 66 -8.33 15.54 -6.73
CA ARG A 66 -9.45 15.23 -5.82
C ARG A 66 -9.88 13.78 -5.89
N LYS A 67 -10.00 13.20 -7.09
CA LYS A 67 -10.31 11.78 -7.25
C LYS A 67 -9.24 10.89 -6.60
N ILE A 68 -7.97 11.23 -6.82
CA ILE A 68 -6.84 10.52 -6.20
C ILE A 68 -6.84 10.70 -4.68
N ALA A 69 -7.15 11.90 -4.18
CA ALA A 69 -7.23 12.15 -2.74
C ALA A 69 -8.31 11.31 -2.06
N ASN A 70 -9.49 11.18 -2.69
CA ASN A 70 -10.56 10.34 -2.16
C ASN A 70 -10.15 8.85 -2.08
N VAL A 71 -9.45 8.35 -3.11
CA VAL A 71 -8.94 6.97 -3.08
C VAL A 71 -7.78 6.81 -2.10
N ARG A 72 -6.94 7.84 -1.94
CA ARG A 72 -5.81 7.83 -1.00
C ARG A 72 -6.24 7.63 0.45
N ILE A 73 -7.42 8.10 0.83
CA ILE A 73 -7.98 7.86 2.16
C ILE A 73 -8.11 6.35 2.42
N HIS A 74 -8.46 5.56 1.40
CA HIS A 74 -8.50 4.10 1.51
C HIS A 74 -7.12 3.45 1.65
N VAL A 75 -6.07 4.05 1.10
CA VAL A 75 -4.68 3.59 1.28
C VAL A 75 -4.19 3.87 2.71
N GLU A 76 -4.62 4.97 3.32
CA GLU A 76 -4.32 5.29 4.72
C GLU A 76 -5.00 4.33 5.71
N LEU A 77 -6.00 3.55 5.28
CA LEU A 77 -6.59 2.46 6.06
C LEU A 77 -5.55 1.45 6.54
N ILE A 78 -4.48 1.21 5.79
CA ILE A 78 -3.39 0.33 6.21
C ILE A 78 -2.69 0.92 7.45
N GLY A 79 -2.50 2.23 7.50
CA GLY A 79 -2.01 2.92 8.70
C GLY A 79 -2.96 2.79 9.90
N LEU A 80 -4.27 2.71 9.65
CA LEU A 80 -5.27 2.47 10.69
C LEU A 80 -5.22 1.03 11.20
N VAL A 81 -5.06 0.04 10.32
CA VAL A 81 -4.85 -1.36 10.71
C VAL A 81 -3.66 -1.46 11.64
N HIS A 82 -2.53 -0.86 11.29
CA HIS A 82 -1.35 -0.83 12.13
C HIS A 82 -1.62 -0.18 13.50
N ARG A 83 -2.38 0.92 13.55
CA ARG A 83 -2.72 1.58 14.81
C ARG A 83 -3.78 0.85 15.63
N LYS A 84 -4.72 0.16 14.99
CA LYS A 84 -5.82 -0.55 15.65
C LYS A 84 -5.36 -1.83 16.35
N TYR A 85 -4.39 -2.52 15.76
CA TYR A 85 -3.92 -3.81 16.27
C TYR A 85 -2.54 -3.69 16.89
N VAL A 86 -2.49 -3.70 18.22
CA VAL A 86 -1.26 -3.52 19.02
C VAL A 86 -0.16 -4.53 18.67
N ILE A 87 -0.54 -5.74 18.26
CA ILE A 87 0.41 -6.79 17.86
C ILE A 87 1.26 -6.37 16.65
N LEU A 88 0.72 -5.54 15.75
CA LEU A 88 1.44 -5.04 14.57
C LEU A 88 2.35 -3.84 14.90
N GLN A 89 2.22 -3.25 16.08
CA GLN A 89 3.03 -2.10 16.52
C GLN A 89 4.28 -2.48 17.27
N ARG A 90 4.36 -3.72 17.75
CA ARG A 90 5.46 -4.18 18.60
C ARG A 90 6.61 -4.76 17.79
N ILE A 91 7.78 -4.83 18.42
CA ILE A 91 8.90 -5.59 17.91
C ILE A 91 8.48 -7.06 17.86
N LEU A 92 8.56 -7.63 16.66
CA LEU A 92 8.16 -9.02 16.43
C LEU A 92 9.26 -9.97 16.90
N THR A 93 8.85 -11.02 17.61
CA THR A 93 9.78 -12.09 18.01
C THR A 93 10.15 -12.93 16.78
N THR A 94 11.30 -13.59 16.85
CA THR A 94 11.78 -14.46 15.76
C THR A 94 10.77 -15.58 15.43
N GLU A 95 10.04 -16.07 16.43
CA GLU A 95 9.01 -17.10 16.27
C GLU A 95 7.81 -16.62 15.43
N LEU A 96 7.46 -15.34 15.53
CA LEU A 96 6.36 -14.77 14.75
C LEU A 96 6.73 -14.52 13.29
N VAL A 97 8.00 -14.26 12.99
CA VAL A 97 8.47 -13.91 11.64
C VAL A 97 8.98 -15.10 10.84
N LYS A 98 9.19 -16.25 11.48
CA LYS A 98 9.64 -17.47 10.78
C LYS A 98 8.47 -18.43 10.57
N ALA A 99 8.31 -18.89 9.34
CA ALA A 99 7.39 -19.98 9.05
C ALA A 99 7.84 -21.26 9.79
N LYS A 100 6.88 -22.00 10.33
CA LYS A 100 7.15 -23.30 10.94
C LYS A 100 7.50 -24.34 9.87
N PRO A 101 8.26 -25.40 10.23
CA PRO A 101 8.52 -26.49 9.30
C PRO A 101 7.23 -27.03 8.69
N GLY A 102 7.15 -27.08 7.36
CA GLY A 102 5.97 -27.51 6.61
C GLY A 102 4.90 -26.42 6.37
N GLU A 103 5.09 -25.20 6.88
CA GLU A 103 4.19 -24.07 6.62
C GLU A 103 4.83 -23.08 5.64
N SER A 104 4.02 -22.55 4.72
CA SER A 104 4.46 -21.56 3.74
C SER A 104 4.40 -20.11 4.24
N LEU A 105 3.70 -19.88 5.35
CA LEU A 105 3.46 -18.55 5.90
C LEU A 105 3.93 -18.47 7.35
N ALA A 106 4.61 -17.38 7.70
CA ALA A 106 4.94 -17.07 9.07
C ALA A 106 3.66 -16.74 9.88
N PRO A 107 3.66 -16.95 11.21
CA PRO A 107 2.51 -16.60 12.05
C PRO A 107 2.08 -15.14 11.89
N ILE A 108 3.01 -14.20 11.74
CA ILE A 108 2.70 -12.78 11.56
C ILE A 108 1.92 -12.50 10.26
N ASP A 109 2.20 -13.25 9.20
CA ASP A 109 1.48 -13.08 7.92
C ASP A 109 0.02 -13.51 8.06
N LYS A 110 -0.24 -14.58 8.82
CA LYS A 110 -1.59 -15.05 9.16
C LYS A 110 -2.33 -14.00 10.01
N ILE A 111 -1.66 -13.46 11.02
CA ILE A 111 -2.21 -12.41 11.90
C ILE A 111 -2.53 -11.16 11.10
N ALA A 112 -1.63 -10.69 10.24
CA ALA A 112 -1.85 -9.52 9.39
C ALA A 112 -3.07 -9.71 8.46
N ARG A 113 -3.22 -10.89 7.88
CA ARG A 113 -4.40 -11.22 7.04
C ARG A 113 -5.70 -11.14 7.82
N VAL A 114 -5.73 -11.67 9.04
CA VAL A 114 -6.91 -11.60 9.92
C VAL A 114 -7.21 -10.14 10.30
N CYS A 115 -6.20 -9.36 10.66
CA CYS A 115 -6.36 -7.93 10.98
C CYS A 115 -6.95 -7.15 9.81
N CYS A 116 -6.46 -7.39 8.59
CA CYS A 116 -7.00 -6.77 7.38
C CYS A 116 -8.45 -7.20 7.12
N ALA A 117 -8.76 -8.49 7.25
CA ALA A 117 -10.11 -9.01 7.06
C ALA A 117 -11.10 -8.38 8.06
N LEU A 118 -10.75 -8.33 9.33
CA LEU A 118 -11.57 -7.71 10.38
C LEU A 118 -11.77 -6.20 10.13
N THR A 119 -10.76 -5.51 9.61
CA THR A 119 -10.89 -4.10 9.25
C THR A 119 -11.85 -3.91 8.09
N ASN A 120 -11.81 -4.79 7.08
CA ASN A 120 -12.73 -4.74 5.94
C ASN A 120 -14.19 -5.07 6.32
N LEU A 121 -14.41 -5.79 7.41
CA LEU A 121 -15.74 -6.06 7.96
C LEU A 121 -16.27 -4.93 8.87
N SER A 122 -15.41 -3.99 9.25
CA SER A 122 -15.82 -2.81 10.02
C SER A 122 -16.53 -1.80 9.11
N GLU A 123 -17.36 -0.94 9.72
CA GLU A 123 -17.96 0.19 8.99
C GLU A 123 -16.88 1.01 8.28
N SER A 124 -17.20 1.47 7.09
CA SER A 124 -16.30 2.34 6.31
C SER A 124 -16.03 3.62 7.09
N ILE A 125 -14.75 3.95 7.27
CA ILE A 125 -14.34 5.20 7.94
C ILE A 125 -14.58 6.40 7.01
N VAL A 126 -14.74 6.14 5.73
CA VAL A 126 -15.08 7.15 4.72
C VAL A 126 -16.45 6.82 4.18
N PRO A 127 -17.43 7.72 4.31
CA PRO A 127 -18.73 7.55 3.65
C PRO A 127 -18.50 7.40 2.15
N PHE A 128 -19.12 6.40 1.56
CA PHE A 128 -19.25 6.35 0.10
C PHE A 128 -20.40 7.28 -0.26
N ASP A 129 -20.05 8.46 -0.79
CA ASP A 129 -21.00 9.35 -1.46
C ASP A 129 -21.21 8.89 -2.90
#